data_78b902327981ae102bf797cb7198e932
#
_entry.id   78b902327981ae102bf797cb7198e932
#
_cell.length_a   1.000
_cell.length_b   1.000
_cell.length_c   1.000
_cell.angle_alpha   90.00
_cell.angle_beta   90.00
_cell.angle_gamma   90.00
#
_symmetry.space_group_name_H-M   'P 1'
#
loop_
_entity.id
_entity.type
_entity.pdbx_description
1 polymer ?
#
loop_
_entity_poly.entity_id
_entity_poly.type
_entity_poly.pdbx_seq_one_letter_code
_entity_poly.pdbx_strand_id
1 'polypeptide(L)'
;MPLILRRTTRQSGAPRHNSLPHSPRRRHLLHAPLLAGLLGIAFTAGCATTPPSPQPAAHNPAEPLHLTGRFSFTSTSNLPQSRPQHSSGRFQLDREGENLSIELSSPFGQTLVRAAQRQGEAAWLETAQHQRYTGPTLEAVLQDAIGIPVPVSRLPDWLTDRFQNVEERSADGHSIRARDAGWQIERNDSRWFLTWHQNPQRIEIRLVVDPTAQPAEQP
;
A
#
# COMPACT_ATOMS: atom_id res chain seq x y z
N MET A 1 -40.55 -20.45 -33.83
CA MET A 1 -40.18 -20.31 -35.27
C MET A 1 -39.23 -19.15 -35.40
N PRO A 2 -38.15 -19.30 -36.17
CA PRO A 2 -37.08 -20.30 -36.01
C PRO A 2 -35.71 -19.67 -35.68
N LEU A 3 -34.85 -20.52 -35.18
CA LEU A 3 -33.38 -20.40 -35.09
C LEU A 3 -32.72 -19.87 -36.35
N ILE A 4 -31.69 -19.05 -36.23
CA ILE A 4 -30.57 -18.99 -37.16
C ILE A 4 -29.26 -19.11 -36.39
N LEU A 5 -28.68 -20.30 -36.41
CA LEU A 5 -27.27 -20.59 -36.20
C LEU A 5 -26.47 -19.96 -37.35
N ARG A 6 -25.40 -19.28 -37.07
CA ARG A 6 -24.27 -19.13 -38.00
C ARG A 6 -22.97 -19.51 -37.32
N ARG A 7 -22.50 -20.67 -37.73
CA ARG A 7 -21.13 -21.22 -37.68
C ARG A 7 -20.27 -20.47 -38.71
N THR A 8 -19.05 -20.26 -38.39
CA THR A 8 -17.83 -20.30 -39.25
C THR A 8 -16.75 -19.50 -38.55
N THR A 9 -15.48 -19.77 -38.51
CA THR A 9 -14.59 -20.82 -38.97
C THR A 9 -13.27 -20.66 -38.26
N ARG A 10 -12.68 -21.75 -37.93
CA ARG A 10 -11.29 -21.94 -37.50
C ARG A 10 -10.31 -21.34 -38.52
N GLN A 11 -9.30 -20.58 -38.10
CA GLN A 11 -8.06 -20.48 -38.84
C GLN A 11 -6.88 -20.70 -37.90
N SER A 12 -6.28 -21.83 -38.16
CA SER A 12 -4.98 -22.33 -37.76
C SER A 12 -3.90 -21.52 -38.45
N GLY A 13 -2.89 -21.09 -37.74
CA GLY A 13 -1.67 -20.52 -38.31
C GLY A 13 -0.48 -20.88 -37.42
N ALA A 14 0.25 -21.91 -37.85
CA ALA A 14 1.40 -22.47 -37.18
C ALA A 14 2.69 -21.64 -37.39
N PRO A 15 3.80 -22.00 -36.78
CA PRO A 15 4.90 -21.13 -36.36
C PRO A 15 5.96 -20.95 -37.42
N ARG A 16 6.67 -19.83 -37.40
CA ARG A 16 7.91 -19.64 -38.16
C ARG A 16 9.11 -19.61 -37.24
N HIS A 17 9.87 -20.69 -37.31
CA HIS A 17 11.29 -20.76 -36.99
C HIS A 17 12.04 -19.68 -37.76
N ASN A 18 12.93 -18.98 -37.12
CA ASN A 18 14.06 -18.42 -37.81
C ASN A 18 15.34 -18.49 -36.97
N SER A 19 16.26 -19.11 -37.60
CA SER A 19 17.57 -19.62 -37.28
C SER A 19 18.58 -18.54 -36.88
N LEU A 20 19.45 -18.94 -35.99
CA LEU A 20 20.76 -18.31 -35.66
C LEU A 20 21.71 -18.31 -36.91
N PRO A 21 22.71 -17.46 -36.92
CA PRO A 21 24.01 -17.88 -37.38
C PRO A 21 25.14 -17.69 -36.35
N HIS A 22 25.99 -18.69 -36.43
CA HIS A 22 27.25 -18.90 -35.73
C HIS A 22 28.36 -17.88 -36.06
N SER A 23 29.18 -17.68 -35.06
CA SER A 23 30.58 -17.27 -34.92
C SER A 23 31.48 -17.11 -36.20
N PRO A 24 32.68 -16.47 -36.06
CA PRO A 24 33.83 -17.26 -35.64
C PRO A 24 34.90 -16.55 -34.75
N ARG A 25 35.63 -17.43 -34.07
CA ARG A 25 36.88 -17.22 -33.37
C ARG A 25 37.93 -16.53 -34.26
N ARG A 26 38.70 -15.61 -33.69
CA ARG A 26 40.11 -15.38 -34.09
C ARG A 26 41.03 -15.31 -32.87
N ARG A 27 41.93 -16.24 -32.86
CA ARG A 27 43.15 -16.32 -32.04
C ARG A 27 44.23 -15.44 -32.68
N HIS A 28 44.97 -14.71 -31.88
CA HIS A 28 46.39 -14.34 -32.12
C HIS A 28 46.99 -14.11 -30.71
N LEU A 29 47.77 -14.91 -30.33
CA LEU A 29 49.18 -15.25 -30.13
C LEU A 29 50.11 -14.04 -29.85
N LEU A 30 50.69 -14.14 -28.61
CA LEU A 30 52.09 -13.86 -28.22
C LEU A 30 52.70 -12.49 -28.61
N HIS A 31 53.13 -11.78 -27.53
CA HIS A 31 54.53 -11.35 -27.36
C HIS A 31 54.71 -10.71 -25.96
N ALA A 32 55.54 -11.29 -25.12
CA ALA A 32 56.24 -10.58 -24.04
C ALA A 32 57.55 -10.01 -24.65
N PRO A 33 58.17 -8.97 -24.11
CA PRO A 33 59.11 -9.14 -23.00
C PRO A 33 59.16 -7.97 -21.98
N LEU A 34 59.59 -8.36 -20.76
CA LEU A 34 60.42 -7.71 -19.73
C LEU A 34 60.89 -6.27 -19.99
N LEU A 35 60.68 -5.39 -18.98
CA LEU A 35 61.78 -4.68 -18.30
C LEU A 35 61.29 -3.87 -17.10
N ALA A 36 62.05 -3.98 -16.07
CA ALA A 36 62.05 -3.43 -14.74
C ALA A 36 61.84 -1.89 -14.65
N GLY A 37 61.14 -1.44 -13.62
CA GLY A 37 61.11 -0.05 -13.21
C GLY A 37 60.46 0.11 -11.83
N LEU A 38 61.30 0.07 -10.80
CA LEU A 38 61.02 0.42 -9.41
C LEU A 38 60.53 1.88 -9.36
N LEU A 39 59.33 2.16 -8.87
CA LEU A 39 59.07 3.39 -8.10
C LEU A 39 57.85 3.16 -7.23
N GLY A 40 58.04 3.05 -5.93
CA GLY A 40 56.98 2.95 -4.94
C GLY A 40 56.24 4.28 -4.80
N ILE A 41 54.93 4.19 -4.97
CA ILE A 41 54.03 5.24 -4.51
C ILE A 41 53.03 4.52 -3.61
N ALA A 42 53.21 4.77 -2.29
CA ALA A 42 52.25 4.35 -1.27
C ALA A 42 50.93 5.12 -1.49
N PHE A 43 49.95 4.48 -2.13
CA PHE A 43 48.58 4.93 -2.09
C PHE A 43 47.98 4.56 -0.74
N THR A 44 47.96 5.51 0.19
CA THR A 44 47.07 5.41 1.35
C THR A 44 45.63 5.45 0.85
N ALA A 45 45.05 4.27 0.68
CA ALA A 45 43.61 4.12 0.45
C ALA A 45 42.90 4.56 1.73
N GLY A 46 42.54 5.85 1.81
CA GLY A 46 41.59 6.38 2.78
C GLY A 46 40.25 5.73 2.53
N CYS A 47 39.86 4.76 3.36
CA CYS A 47 38.44 4.33 3.41
C CYS A 47 37.61 5.52 3.85
N ALA A 48 37.02 6.24 2.90
CA ALA A 48 35.93 7.14 3.18
C ALA A 48 34.73 6.30 3.63
N THR A 49 34.58 6.12 4.93
CA THR A 49 33.36 5.60 5.53
C THR A 49 32.27 6.65 5.28
N THR A 50 31.50 6.48 4.23
CA THR A 50 30.25 7.22 4.01
C THR A 50 29.37 6.91 5.23
N PRO A 51 28.92 7.93 6.01
CA PRO A 51 27.98 7.66 7.09
C PRO A 51 26.75 7.00 6.48
N PRO A 52 26.23 5.91 7.09
CA PRO A 52 25.02 5.29 6.59
C PRO A 52 23.92 6.36 6.59
N SER A 53 23.33 6.59 5.41
CA SER A 53 22.09 7.36 5.31
C SER A 53 21.10 6.78 6.31
N PRO A 54 20.37 7.61 7.07
CA PRO A 54 19.31 7.11 7.95
C PRO A 54 18.34 6.32 7.10
N GLN A 55 18.47 4.99 7.11
CA GLN A 55 17.43 4.12 6.59
C GLN A 55 16.20 4.35 7.48
N PRO A 56 15.02 4.61 6.90
CA PRO A 56 13.79 4.57 7.67
C PRO A 56 13.79 3.25 8.44
N ALA A 57 13.65 3.32 9.76
CA ALA A 57 13.64 2.13 10.60
C ALA A 57 12.64 1.15 10.00
N ALA A 58 13.14 0.00 9.55
CA ALA A 58 12.31 -1.06 9.01
C ALA A 58 11.44 -1.55 10.17
N HIS A 59 10.22 -1.00 10.27
CA HIS A 59 9.23 -1.48 11.23
C HIS A 59 9.00 -2.96 10.94
N ASN A 60 9.35 -3.79 11.91
CA ASN A 60 9.07 -5.22 11.85
C ASN A 60 7.54 -5.40 11.71
N PRO A 61 7.03 -6.10 10.69
CA PRO A 61 5.59 -6.34 10.57
C PRO A 61 5.00 -7.09 11.78
N ALA A 62 5.82 -7.71 12.61
CA ALA A 62 5.42 -8.34 13.87
C ALA A 62 5.31 -7.36 15.06
N GLU A 63 5.75 -6.09 14.90
CA GLU A 63 5.67 -5.13 15.99
C GLU A 63 4.22 -4.63 16.18
N PRO A 64 3.69 -4.62 17.41
CA PRO A 64 2.37 -4.09 17.66
C PRO A 64 2.25 -2.64 17.22
N LEU A 65 1.18 -2.32 16.52
CA LEU A 65 0.89 -0.97 16.03
C LEU A 65 -0.41 -0.50 16.66
N HIS A 66 -0.37 0.67 17.29
CA HIS A 66 -1.54 1.35 17.81
C HIS A 66 -1.57 2.77 17.24
N LEU A 67 -2.58 3.08 16.44
CA LEU A 67 -2.78 4.39 15.84
C LEU A 67 -4.15 4.95 16.21
N THR A 68 -4.17 6.21 16.57
CA THR A 68 -5.39 6.97 16.80
C THR A 68 -5.39 8.23 15.95
N GLY A 69 -6.56 8.80 15.77
CA GLY A 69 -6.67 10.03 15.02
C GLY A 69 -8.10 10.43 14.69
N ARG A 70 -8.20 11.33 13.73
CA ARG A 70 -9.48 11.82 13.21
C ARG A 70 -9.65 11.41 11.78
N PHE A 71 -10.88 11.12 11.40
CA PHE A 71 -11.23 10.82 10.02
C PHE A 71 -12.35 11.72 9.50
N SER A 72 -12.36 11.92 8.20
CA SER A 72 -13.56 12.32 7.47
C SER A 72 -13.67 11.47 6.21
N PHE A 73 -14.89 11.08 5.90
CA PHE A 73 -15.26 10.24 4.80
C PHE A 73 -16.28 10.94 3.94
N THR A 74 -16.12 10.87 2.62
CA THR A 74 -17.09 11.37 1.64
C THR A 74 -17.24 10.33 0.54
N SER A 75 -18.46 9.93 0.24
CA SER A 75 -18.82 9.14 -0.94
C SER A 75 -19.74 9.92 -1.83
N THR A 76 -19.43 10.00 -3.11
CA THR A 76 -20.23 10.63 -4.15
C THR A 76 -20.47 9.66 -5.29
N SER A 77 -21.62 9.79 -5.97
CA SER A 77 -21.93 9.00 -7.15
C SER A 77 -22.48 9.90 -8.25
N ASN A 78 -22.11 9.62 -9.50
CA ASN A 78 -22.60 10.33 -10.68
C ASN A 78 -23.99 9.84 -11.15
N LEU A 79 -24.63 8.92 -10.41
CA LEU A 79 -25.96 8.46 -10.76
C LEU A 79 -27.01 9.54 -10.45
N PRO A 80 -28.05 9.66 -11.28
CA PRO A 80 -29.17 10.58 -11.02
C PRO A 80 -29.76 10.30 -9.63
N GLN A 81 -30.07 11.37 -8.88
CA GLN A 81 -30.67 11.33 -7.54
C GLN A 81 -29.77 10.75 -6.43
N SER A 82 -28.50 10.41 -6.71
CA SER A 82 -27.55 10.05 -5.66
C SER A 82 -27.27 11.25 -4.77
N ARG A 83 -27.24 11.01 -3.45
CA ARG A 83 -26.85 12.03 -2.46
C ARG A 83 -25.46 11.73 -1.95
N PRO A 84 -24.60 12.76 -1.82
CA PRO A 84 -23.33 12.58 -1.15
C PRO A 84 -23.55 12.08 0.28
N GLN A 85 -22.72 11.12 0.68
CA GLN A 85 -22.65 10.63 2.05
C GLN A 85 -21.41 11.21 2.71
N HIS A 86 -21.56 11.73 3.93
CA HIS A 86 -20.47 12.28 4.72
C HIS A 86 -20.50 11.68 6.11
N SER A 87 -19.33 11.36 6.63
CA SER A 87 -19.13 10.95 8.01
C SER A 87 -17.80 11.51 8.51
N SER A 88 -17.73 11.79 9.81
CA SER A 88 -16.49 12.21 10.44
C SER A 88 -16.46 11.79 11.90
N GLY A 89 -15.27 11.69 12.45
CA GLY A 89 -15.10 11.27 13.85
C GLY A 89 -13.66 10.97 14.18
N ARG A 90 -13.48 10.03 15.11
CA ARG A 90 -12.19 9.50 15.54
C ARG A 90 -12.06 8.06 15.08
N PHE A 91 -10.82 7.65 14.84
CA PHE A 91 -10.49 6.26 14.58
C PHE A 91 -9.45 5.77 15.58
N GLN A 92 -9.50 4.49 15.85
CA GLN A 92 -8.45 3.71 16.49
C GLN A 92 -8.18 2.49 15.63
N LEU A 93 -6.91 2.21 15.33
CA LEU A 93 -6.45 1.09 14.53
C LEU A 93 -5.37 0.36 15.30
N ASP A 94 -5.60 -0.91 15.57
CA ASP A 94 -4.67 -1.77 16.27
C ASP A 94 -4.27 -2.95 15.38
N ARG A 95 -2.97 -3.25 15.34
CA ARG A 95 -2.44 -4.44 14.68
C ARG A 95 -1.46 -5.13 15.61
N GLU A 96 -1.63 -6.43 15.77
CA GLU A 96 -0.72 -7.30 16.49
C GLU A 96 -0.48 -8.58 15.66
N GLY A 97 0.67 -8.65 15.00
CA GLY A 97 0.92 -9.68 14.00
C GLY A 97 -0.10 -9.58 12.84
N GLU A 98 -0.88 -10.65 12.64
CA GLU A 98 -1.96 -10.70 11.65
C GLU A 98 -3.34 -10.30 12.20
N ASN A 99 -3.43 -10.04 13.50
CA ASN A 99 -4.65 -9.54 14.12
C ASN A 99 -4.80 -8.04 13.80
N LEU A 100 -5.97 -7.66 13.33
CA LEU A 100 -6.29 -6.29 12.99
C LEU A 100 -7.64 -5.90 13.58
N SER A 101 -7.72 -4.75 14.22
CA SER A 101 -8.98 -4.16 14.65
C SER A 101 -9.07 -2.68 14.32
N ILE A 102 -10.27 -2.22 14.05
CA ILE A 102 -10.58 -0.81 13.82
C ILE A 102 -11.84 -0.43 14.59
N GLU A 103 -11.79 0.70 15.26
CA GLU A 103 -12.94 1.33 15.86
C GLU A 103 -13.11 2.73 15.29
N LEU A 104 -14.32 3.06 14.88
CA LEU A 104 -14.73 4.40 14.48
C LEU A 104 -15.72 4.94 15.48
N SER A 105 -15.51 6.16 15.94
CA SER A 105 -16.41 6.86 16.86
C SER A 105 -16.79 8.24 16.33
N SER A 106 -17.94 8.73 16.76
CA SER A 106 -18.38 10.10 16.46
C SER A 106 -17.47 11.12 17.15
N PRO A 107 -17.52 12.40 16.77
CA PRO A 107 -16.78 13.45 17.47
C PRO A 107 -17.10 13.53 18.97
N PHE A 108 -18.27 13.02 19.39
CA PHE A 108 -18.74 12.99 20.78
C PHE A 108 -18.40 11.69 21.50
N GLY A 109 -17.60 10.80 20.87
CA GLY A 109 -17.12 9.55 21.48
C GLY A 109 -18.10 8.38 21.41
N GLN A 110 -19.21 8.49 20.70
CA GLN A 110 -20.11 7.35 20.49
C GLN A 110 -19.52 6.42 19.45
N THR A 111 -19.44 5.12 19.73
CA THR A 111 -18.96 4.13 18.76
C THR A 111 -19.93 4.05 17.58
N LEU A 112 -19.41 4.21 16.37
CA LEU A 112 -20.14 4.08 15.11
C LEU A 112 -19.99 2.68 14.53
N VAL A 113 -18.75 2.18 14.56
CA VAL A 113 -18.37 0.88 13.99
C VAL A 113 -17.23 0.30 14.81
N ARG A 114 -17.29 -0.99 15.08
CA ARG A 114 -16.17 -1.84 15.51
C ARG A 114 -16.01 -2.97 14.53
N ALA A 115 -14.79 -3.22 14.09
CA ALA A 115 -14.51 -4.35 13.23
C ALA A 115 -13.17 -4.97 13.60
N ALA A 116 -13.06 -6.29 13.49
CA ALA A 116 -11.83 -6.99 13.76
C ALA A 116 -11.72 -8.27 12.92
N GLN A 117 -10.49 -8.67 12.68
CA GLN A 117 -10.10 -9.96 12.12
C GLN A 117 -8.93 -10.50 12.91
N ARG A 118 -9.05 -11.74 13.38
CA ARG A 118 -7.96 -12.49 13.99
C ARG A 118 -7.42 -13.50 13.02
N GLN A 119 -6.15 -13.82 13.19
CA GLN A 119 -5.51 -14.85 12.38
C GLN A 119 -6.30 -16.16 12.40
N GLY A 120 -6.65 -16.68 11.20
CA GLY A 120 -7.40 -17.92 11.05
C GLY A 120 -8.88 -17.82 11.38
N GLU A 121 -9.41 -16.68 11.79
CA GLU A 121 -10.82 -16.47 12.10
C GLU A 121 -11.52 -15.64 11.02
N ALA A 122 -12.85 -15.77 10.96
CA ALA A 122 -13.69 -14.89 10.16
C ALA A 122 -13.64 -13.46 10.71
N ALA A 123 -13.64 -12.50 9.80
CA ALA A 123 -13.77 -11.09 10.17
C ALA A 123 -15.20 -10.79 10.64
N TRP A 124 -15.34 -9.81 11.51
CA TRP A 124 -16.62 -9.31 11.94
C TRP A 124 -16.64 -7.78 12.02
N LEU A 125 -17.84 -7.22 11.91
CA LEU A 125 -18.12 -5.80 12.09
C LEU A 125 -19.43 -5.66 12.87
N GLU A 126 -19.45 -4.72 13.80
CA GLU A 126 -20.65 -4.31 14.54
C GLU A 126 -20.87 -2.80 14.39
N THR A 127 -22.09 -2.42 14.03
CA THR A 127 -22.52 -1.02 13.90
C THR A 127 -23.05 -0.46 15.23
N ALA A 128 -23.25 0.87 15.30
CA ALA A 128 -23.87 1.54 16.45
C ALA A 128 -25.28 1.01 16.76
N GLN A 129 -25.98 0.42 15.81
CA GLN A 129 -27.29 -0.20 15.96
C GLN A 129 -27.20 -1.68 16.37
N HIS A 130 -26.03 -2.16 16.76
CA HIS A 130 -25.76 -3.56 17.11
C HIS A 130 -26.02 -4.57 15.98
N GLN A 131 -26.03 -4.08 14.73
CA GLN A 131 -26.06 -4.98 13.58
C GLN A 131 -24.66 -5.58 13.40
N ARG A 132 -24.62 -6.92 13.34
CA ARG A 132 -23.36 -7.66 13.19
C ARG A 132 -23.27 -8.30 11.80
N TYR A 133 -22.14 -8.07 11.16
CA TYR A 133 -21.75 -8.66 9.89
C TYR A 133 -20.56 -9.57 10.11
N THR A 134 -20.47 -10.67 9.36
CA THR A 134 -19.34 -11.59 9.40
C THR A 134 -18.96 -11.99 7.98
N GLY A 135 -17.66 -12.18 7.72
CA GLY A 135 -17.18 -12.52 6.39
C GLY A 135 -15.75 -13.02 6.40
N PRO A 136 -15.20 -13.39 5.24
CA PRO A 136 -13.86 -13.95 5.15
C PRO A 136 -12.76 -12.93 5.47
N THR A 137 -12.97 -11.64 5.16
CA THR A 137 -12.01 -10.56 5.39
C THR A 137 -12.71 -9.30 5.89
N LEU A 138 -11.94 -8.38 6.51
CA LEU A 138 -12.46 -7.08 6.93
C LEU A 138 -12.99 -6.26 5.76
N GLU A 139 -12.34 -6.32 4.60
CA GLU A 139 -12.79 -5.65 3.39
C GLU A 139 -14.16 -6.14 2.94
N ALA A 140 -14.38 -7.47 2.93
CA ALA A 140 -15.65 -8.06 2.55
C ALA A 140 -16.78 -7.62 3.51
N VAL A 141 -16.51 -7.63 4.81
CA VAL A 141 -17.49 -7.21 5.82
C VAL A 141 -17.82 -5.73 5.73
N LEU A 142 -16.83 -4.87 5.47
CA LEU A 142 -17.03 -3.45 5.25
C LEU A 142 -17.82 -3.18 3.96
N GLN A 143 -17.48 -3.91 2.89
CA GLN A 143 -18.22 -3.82 1.62
C GLN A 143 -19.69 -4.18 1.82
N ASP A 144 -19.99 -5.25 2.57
CA ASP A 144 -21.36 -5.69 2.84
C ASP A 144 -22.12 -4.71 3.77
N ALA A 145 -21.44 -4.16 4.78
CA ALA A 145 -22.07 -3.31 5.78
C ALA A 145 -22.31 -1.86 5.30
N ILE A 146 -21.36 -1.31 4.54
CA ILE A 146 -21.36 0.12 4.17
C ILE A 146 -21.21 0.36 2.67
N GLY A 147 -21.07 -0.69 1.87
CA GLY A 147 -20.98 -0.60 0.41
C GLY A 147 -19.67 -0.01 -0.12
N ILE A 148 -18.60 0.01 0.68
CA ILE A 148 -17.35 0.72 0.35
C ILE A 148 -16.17 -0.25 0.37
N PRO A 149 -15.38 -0.31 -0.72
CA PRO A 149 -14.21 -1.18 -0.80
C PRO A 149 -12.98 -0.54 -0.12
N VAL A 150 -13.03 -0.32 1.20
CA VAL A 150 -11.89 0.21 1.94
C VAL A 150 -10.91 -0.93 2.25
N PRO A 151 -9.66 -0.88 1.77
CA PRO A 151 -8.66 -1.91 2.05
C PRO A 151 -8.06 -1.72 3.46
N VAL A 152 -8.83 -2.09 4.48
CA VAL A 152 -8.48 -1.86 5.89
C VAL A 152 -7.19 -2.57 6.28
N SER A 153 -6.93 -3.75 5.73
CA SER A 153 -5.70 -4.49 5.96
C SER A 153 -4.44 -3.77 5.47
N ARG A 154 -4.59 -2.84 4.54
CA ARG A 154 -3.48 -2.02 4.01
C ARG A 154 -3.24 -0.74 4.81
N LEU A 155 -4.22 -0.28 5.59
CA LEU A 155 -4.10 0.98 6.35
C LEU A 155 -2.90 0.99 7.30
N PRO A 156 -2.57 -0.06 8.07
CA PRO A 156 -1.38 -0.08 8.91
C PRO A 156 -0.10 0.20 8.13
N ASP A 157 0.03 -0.36 6.93
CA ASP A 157 1.19 -0.15 6.08
C ASP A 157 1.22 1.27 5.51
N TRP A 158 0.10 1.77 5.01
CA TRP A 158 0.03 3.13 4.49
C TRP A 158 0.33 4.17 5.57
N LEU A 159 -0.28 4.03 6.74
CA LEU A 159 -0.11 4.98 7.85
C LEU A 159 1.30 4.93 8.50
N THR A 160 2.13 3.96 8.10
CA THR A 160 3.55 3.85 8.47
C THR A 160 4.49 4.00 7.28
N ASP A 161 4.06 4.70 6.22
CA ASP A 161 4.83 5.03 5.01
C ASP A 161 5.31 3.82 4.19
N ARG A 162 4.64 2.67 4.29
CA ARG A 162 4.92 1.48 3.51
C ARG A 162 3.95 1.34 2.35
N PHE A 163 4.41 1.62 1.16
CA PHE A 163 3.62 1.58 -0.07
C PHE A 163 4.25 0.64 -1.09
N GLN A 164 3.42 0.00 -1.91
CA GLN A 164 3.91 -0.82 -3.02
C GLN A 164 4.47 0.05 -4.15
N ASN A 165 3.80 1.16 -4.48
CA ASN A 165 4.17 2.05 -5.58
C ASN A 165 4.20 3.50 -5.08
N VAL A 166 5.38 4.00 -4.77
CA VAL A 166 5.62 5.42 -4.48
C VAL A 166 5.85 6.13 -5.81
N GLU A 167 5.00 7.12 -6.13
CA GLU A 167 5.11 7.95 -7.33
C GLU A 167 6.03 9.15 -7.07
N GLU A 168 5.94 9.74 -5.88
CA GLU A 168 6.70 10.92 -5.51
C GLU A 168 6.95 10.94 -4.00
N ARG A 169 8.13 11.37 -3.61
CA ARG A 169 8.50 11.64 -2.21
C ARG A 169 9.32 12.93 -2.16
N SER A 170 8.94 13.85 -1.29
CA SER A 170 9.73 15.07 -1.07
C SER A 170 11.07 14.75 -0.42
N ALA A 171 12.08 15.58 -0.69
CA ALA A 171 13.43 15.38 -0.18
C ALA A 171 13.51 15.46 1.37
N ASP A 172 12.63 16.23 1.98
CA ASP A 172 12.48 16.37 3.43
C ASP A 172 11.65 15.25 4.07
N GLY A 173 11.03 14.36 3.26
CA GLY A 173 10.21 13.27 3.74
C GLY A 173 8.82 13.67 4.23
N HIS A 174 8.45 14.97 4.18
CA HIS A 174 7.17 15.45 4.71
C HIS A 174 5.99 15.12 3.80
N SER A 175 6.20 14.96 2.50
CA SER A 175 5.13 14.60 1.59
C SER A 175 5.43 13.33 0.78
N ILE A 176 4.40 12.54 0.56
CA ILE A 176 4.45 11.31 -0.23
C ILE A 176 3.20 11.27 -1.09
N ARG A 177 3.38 10.88 -2.37
CA ARG A 177 2.29 10.47 -3.25
C ARG A 177 2.54 9.04 -3.68
N ALA A 178 1.54 8.19 -3.49
CA ALA A 178 1.62 6.77 -3.79
C ALA A 178 0.32 6.26 -4.40
N ARG A 179 0.39 5.09 -5.02
CA ARG A 179 -0.77 4.37 -5.52
C ARG A 179 -0.70 2.92 -5.10
N ASP A 180 -1.76 2.45 -4.44
CA ASP A 180 -1.83 1.07 -3.95
C ASP A 180 -3.29 0.58 -3.93
N ALA A 181 -3.52 -0.69 -4.29
CA ALA A 181 -4.84 -1.33 -4.28
C ALA A 181 -5.96 -0.52 -4.98
N GLY A 182 -5.62 0.26 -6.03
CA GLY A 182 -6.56 1.12 -6.75
C GLY A 182 -6.84 2.47 -6.07
N TRP A 183 -6.23 2.75 -4.92
CA TRP A 183 -6.29 4.01 -4.21
C TRP A 183 -5.15 4.92 -4.60
N GLN A 184 -5.42 6.22 -4.70
CA GLN A 184 -4.43 7.28 -4.69
C GLN A 184 -4.26 7.74 -3.25
N ILE A 185 -3.02 7.84 -2.81
CA ILE A 185 -2.67 8.16 -1.44
C ILE A 185 -1.73 9.35 -1.46
N GLU A 186 -2.10 10.40 -0.76
CA GLU A 186 -1.24 11.56 -0.53
C GLU A 186 -1.07 11.75 0.97
N ARG A 187 0.16 11.87 1.43
CA ARG A 187 0.49 12.23 2.80
C ARG A 187 1.20 13.57 2.83
N ASN A 188 0.79 14.43 3.73
CA ASN A 188 1.48 15.67 4.09
C ASN A 188 1.58 15.72 5.62
N ASP A 189 2.77 15.51 6.15
CA ASP A 189 3.02 15.33 7.58
C ASP A 189 2.14 14.22 8.21
N SER A 190 1.28 14.58 9.16
CA SER A 190 0.32 13.69 9.82
C SER A 190 -1.04 13.58 9.11
N ARG A 191 -1.18 14.21 7.94
CA ARG A 191 -2.43 14.26 7.19
C ARG A 191 -2.36 13.35 5.98
N TRP A 192 -3.37 12.52 5.83
CA TRP A 192 -3.52 11.54 4.78
C TRP A 192 -4.77 11.81 3.96
N PHE A 193 -4.65 11.75 2.65
CA PHE A 193 -5.74 11.91 1.69
C PHE A 193 -5.76 10.65 0.84
N LEU A 194 -6.84 9.87 0.97
CA LEU A 194 -7.04 8.64 0.25
C LEU A 194 -8.19 8.86 -0.71
N THR A 195 -7.96 8.65 -2.00
CA THR A 195 -8.98 8.81 -3.03
C THR A 195 -9.11 7.53 -3.83
N TRP A 196 -10.34 7.06 -3.97
CA TRP A 196 -10.68 5.94 -4.82
C TRP A 196 -11.76 6.36 -5.81
N HIS A 197 -11.60 5.96 -7.06
CA HIS A 197 -12.53 6.31 -8.11
C HIS A 197 -12.81 5.12 -9.01
N GLN A 198 -14.04 4.66 -9.02
CA GLN A 198 -14.57 3.67 -9.95
C GLN A 198 -15.97 4.12 -10.36
N ASN A 199 -16.09 4.55 -11.60
CA ASN A 199 -17.36 5.06 -12.13
C ASN A 199 -18.52 4.07 -11.85
N PRO A 200 -19.64 4.53 -11.29
CA PRO A 200 -20.04 5.92 -11.05
C PRO A 200 -19.65 6.50 -9.67
N GLN A 201 -18.89 5.78 -8.85
CA GLN A 201 -18.61 6.13 -7.46
C GLN A 201 -17.21 6.74 -7.27
N ARG A 202 -17.12 7.74 -6.40
CA ARG A 202 -15.88 8.33 -5.88
C ARG A 202 -15.92 8.36 -4.37
N ILE A 203 -14.82 7.94 -3.75
CA ILE A 203 -14.63 7.92 -2.31
C ILE A 203 -13.41 8.77 -1.96
N GLU A 204 -13.56 9.61 -0.96
CA GLU A 204 -12.48 10.40 -0.37
C GLU A 204 -12.45 10.13 1.13
N ILE A 205 -11.28 9.76 1.64
CA ILE A 205 -11.03 9.59 3.06
C ILE A 205 -9.88 10.52 3.45
N ARG A 206 -10.07 11.28 4.49
CA ARG A 206 -9.01 12.11 5.09
C ARG A 206 -8.77 11.61 6.49
N LEU A 207 -7.50 11.35 6.81
CA LEU A 207 -7.07 10.95 8.12
C LEU A 207 -6.08 11.99 8.66
N VAL A 208 -6.17 12.25 9.95
CA VAL A 208 -5.16 12.98 10.71
C VAL A 208 -4.74 12.05 11.83
N VAL A 209 -3.54 11.51 11.72
CA VAL A 209 -2.98 10.60 12.71
C VAL A 209 -2.45 11.43 13.88
N ASP A 210 -2.84 11.06 15.08
CA ASP A 210 -2.31 11.69 16.27
C ASP A 210 -0.83 11.30 16.43
N PRO A 211 0.06 12.20 16.87
CA PRO A 211 1.43 11.82 17.15
C PRO A 211 1.43 10.72 18.22
N THR A 212 2.16 9.64 17.93
CA THR A 212 2.30 8.53 18.88
C THR A 212 2.87 9.13 20.17
N ALA A 213 2.12 9.04 21.25
CA ALA A 213 2.65 9.42 22.57
C ALA A 213 3.83 8.48 22.81
N GLN A 214 5.05 9.00 22.77
CA GLN A 214 6.22 8.29 23.25
C GLN A 214 5.90 7.81 24.68
N PRO A 215 6.15 6.54 25.01
CA PRO A 215 6.05 6.11 26.41
C PRO A 215 6.89 7.10 27.21
N ALA A 216 6.28 7.73 28.22
CA ALA A 216 7.00 8.60 29.11
C ALA A 216 8.18 7.78 29.67
N GLU A 217 9.39 8.20 29.35
CA GLU A 217 10.61 7.68 29.95
C GLU A 217 10.42 7.84 31.46
N GLN A 218 10.17 6.72 32.12
CA GLN A 218 10.00 6.72 33.58
C GLN A 218 11.37 7.04 34.17
N PRO A 219 11.46 8.00 35.09
CA PRO A 219 12.71 8.42 35.76
C PRO A 219 13.29 7.34 36.65
#